data_650d6c4528078e9f040318da193bc20b
#
_entry.id   650d6c4528078e9f040318da193bc20b
#
_cell.length_a   1.000
_cell.length_b   1.000
_cell.length_c   1.000
_cell.angle_alpha   90.00
_cell.angle_beta   90.00
_cell.angle_gamma   90.00
#
_symmetry.space_group_name_H-M   'P 1'
#
loop_
_entity.id
_entity.type
_entity.pdbx_description
1 polymer ?
#
loop_
_entity_poly.entity_id
_entity_poly.type
_entity_poly.pdbx_seq_one_letter_code
_entity_poly.pdbx_strand_id
1 'polypeptide(L)'
;LVRLDDRRQQTALKRAKLTLEDAQRTVERLASSYKQGAVPVSELDLARTQRDLAEVALEEAQADLQDRHIVAPFDGVVGITDVEVGDRINEQTVITTLDNRSKLFINFRAPEAALPVLLNAPNVTLEPWSDREKLVRAEIAQVDSRINEADRTLRARALLDNSSDQFRPGMSFRVNLSIEGDRFAAIPEAALLWGATGAYIWLAEDGKAKRVDVSVHQRLRGTILVSGDIEEGDTLISEGVQRLRTGQEITTELAGGPQGE
;
A
#
# COMPACT_ATOMS: atom_id res chain seq x y z
N LEU A 1 -3.20 -20.55 -20.20
CA LEU A 1 -1.79 -20.71 -19.83
C LEU A 1 -1.23 -22.06 -20.31
N VAL A 2 -1.83 -23.17 -19.88
CA VAL A 2 -1.36 -24.53 -20.20
C VAL A 2 -2.56 -25.42 -20.53
N ARG A 3 -2.37 -26.33 -21.46
CA ARG A 3 -3.30 -27.40 -21.76
C ARG A 3 -2.66 -28.74 -21.42
N LEU A 4 -3.32 -29.51 -20.57
CA LEU A 4 -2.93 -30.86 -20.23
C LEU A 4 -3.47 -31.85 -21.26
N ASP A 5 -2.96 -33.10 -21.27
CA ASP A 5 -3.56 -34.18 -22.10
C ASP A 5 -5.00 -34.45 -21.58
N ASP A 6 -5.95 -34.20 -22.45
CA ASP A 6 -7.40 -34.24 -22.14
C ASP A 6 -8.16 -35.34 -22.91
N ARG A 7 -7.47 -36.20 -23.64
CA ARG A 7 -8.09 -37.23 -24.50
C ARG A 7 -9.04 -38.16 -23.73
N ARG A 8 -8.66 -38.54 -22.50
CA ARG A 8 -9.48 -39.39 -21.64
C ARG A 8 -10.75 -38.63 -21.17
N GLN A 9 -10.62 -37.39 -20.77
CA GLN A 9 -11.73 -36.55 -20.32
C GLN A 9 -12.73 -36.25 -21.45
N GLN A 10 -12.22 -35.98 -22.65
CA GLN A 10 -13.08 -35.84 -23.84
C GLN A 10 -13.90 -37.10 -24.10
N THR A 11 -13.28 -38.28 -23.96
CA THR A 11 -13.98 -39.57 -24.13
C THR A 11 -15.00 -39.79 -23.02
N ALA A 12 -14.68 -39.46 -21.75
CA ALA A 12 -15.59 -39.55 -20.62
C ALA A 12 -16.80 -38.61 -20.80
N LEU A 13 -16.57 -37.37 -21.21
CA LEU A 13 -17.61 -36.40 -21.53
C LEU A 13 -18.55 -36.90 -22.62
N LYS A 14 -18.02 -37.45 -23.73
CA LYS A 14 -18.84 -38.02 -24.79
C LYS A 14 -19.68 -39.19 -24.31
N ARG A 15 -19.13 -40.06 -23.43
CA ARG A 15 -19.88 -41.17 -22.84
C ARG A 15 -21.02 -40.65 -21.95
N ALA A 16 -20.72 -39.73 -21.02
CA ALA A 16 -21.73 -39.16 -20.12
C ALA A 16 -22.87 -38.49 -20.92
N LYS A 17 -22.57 -37.75 -21.97
CA LYS A 17 -23.54 -37.14 -22.87
C LYS A 17 -24.47 -38.17 -23.51
N LEU A 18 -23.92 -39.26 -24.05
CA LEU A 18 -24.72 -40.33 -24.66
C LEU A 18 -25.60 -41.05 -23.64
N THR A 19 -25.11 -41.23 -22.39
CA THR A 19 -25.88 -41.84 -21.29
C THR A 19 -27.05 -40.94 -20.90
N LEU A 20 -26.88 -39.63 -20.81
CA LEU A 20 -27.94 -38.66 -20.54
C LEU A 20 -29.00 -38.66 -21.66
N GLU A 21 -28.55 -38.63 -22.92
CA GLU A 21 -29.45 -38.69 -24.09
C GLU A 21 -30.33 -39.96 -24.10
N ASP A 22 -29.76 -41.12 -23.70
CA ASP A 22 -30.51 -42.37 -23.61
C ASP A 22 -31.52 -42.35 -22.45
N ALA A 23 -31.09 -41.84 -21.26
CA ALA A 23 -31.99 -41.67 -20.12
C ALA A 23 -33.14 -40.70 -20.44
N GLN A 24 -32.88 -39.61 -21.14
CA GLN A 24 -33.93 -38.66 -21.60
C GLN A 24 -34.93 -39.32 -22.53
N ARG A 25 -34.49 -40.07 -23.56
CA ARG A 25 -35.40 -40.84 -24.44
C ARG A 25 -36.20 -41.84 -23.67
N THR A 26 -35.64 -42.46 -22.62
CA THR A 26 -36.39 -43.43 -21.80
C THR A 26 -37.47 -42.71 -20.97
N VAL A 27 -37.18 -41.56 -20.37
CA VAL A 27 -38.19 -40.75 -19.67
C VAL A 27 -39.33 -40.34 -20.64
N GLU A 28 -39.00 -39.86 -21.83
CA GLU A 28 -40.00 -39.45 -22.82
C GLU A 28 -40.91 -40.62 -23.22
N ARG A 29 -40.34 -41.80 -23.48
CA ARG A 29 -41.08 -43.00 -23.81
C ARG A 29 -42.01 -43.44 -22.67
N LEU A 30 -41.49 -43.51 -21.42
CA LEU A 30 -42.26 -43.89 -20.25
C LEU A 30 -43.34 -42.84 -19.91
N ALA A 31 -43.06 -41.56 -20.06
CA ALA A 31 -44.00 -40.49 -19.87
C ALA A 31 -45.19 -40.62 -20.85
N SER A 32 -44.94 -41.00 -22.11
CA SER A 32 -45.98 -41.28 -23.10
C SER A 32 -46.80 -42.51 -22.71
N SER A 33 -46.15 -43.61 -22.30
CA SER A 33 -46.79 -44.85 -21.87
C SER A 33 -47.65 -44.67 -20.60
N TYR A 34 -47.14 -43.87 -19.64
CA TYR A 34 -47.89 -43.51 -18.41
C TYR A 34 -49.17 -42.72 -18.73
N LYS A 35 -49.14 -41.77 -19.67
CA LYS A 35 -50.34 -41.03 -20.14
C LYS A 35 -51.39 -41.93 -20.76
N GLN A 36 -50.99 -43.10 -21.30
CA GLN A 36 -51.85 -44.11 -21.85
C GLN A 36 -52.30 -45.16 -20.84
N GLY A 37 -51.89 -45.04 -19.57
CA GLY A 37 -52.18 -46.00 -18.50
C GLY A 37 -51.44 -47.34 -18.61
N ALA A 38 -50.38 -47.42 -19.42
CA ALA A 38 -49.67 -48.67 -19.73
C ALA A 38 -48.54 -49.00 -18.71
N VAL A 39 -48.06 -48.02 -17.92
CA VAL A 39 -47.00 -48.19 -16.93
C VAL A 39 -47.37 -47.46 -15.62
N PRO A 40 -46.89 -47.95 -14.45
CA PRO A 40 -47.12 -47.30 -13.16
C PRO A 40 -46.24 -46.05 -13.03
N VAL A 41 -46.65 -45.10 -12.20
CA VAL A 41 -45.88 -43.83 -11.94
C VAL A 41 -44.48 -44.11 -11.38
N SER A 42 -44.33 -45.21 -10.62
CA SER A 42 -43.05 -45.61 -10.05
C SER A 42 -41.95 -45.89 -11.07
N GLU A 43 -42.32 -46.43 -12.25
CA GLU A 43 -41.37 -46.64 -13.35
C GLU A 43 -40.94 -45.33 -13.99
N LEU A 44 -41.85 -44.39 -14.17
CA LEU A 44 -41.54 -43.05 -14.68
C LEU A 44 -40.65 -42.30 -13.70
N ASP A 45 -40.93 -42.38 -12.40
CA ASP A 45 -40.13 -41.71 -11.37
C ASP A 45 -38.73 -42.31 -11.28
N LEU A 46 -38.59 -43.62 -11.41
CA LEU A 46 -37.27 -44.28 -11.48
C LEU A 46 -36.48 -43.79 -12.71
N ALA A 47 -37.11 -43.69 -13.88
CA ALA A 47 -36.47 -43.22 -15.08
C ALA A 47 -36.04 -41.72 -14.96
N ARG A 48 -36.86 -40.88 -14.30
CA ARG A 48 -36.48 -39.50 -13.99
C ARG A 48 -35.24 -39.42 -13.09
N THR A 49 -35.23 -40.22 -12.01
CA THR A 49 -34.03 -40.29 -11.13
C THR A 49 -32.80 -40.73 -11.90
N GLN A 50 -32.90 -41.71 -12.82
CA GLN A 50 -31.80 -42.15 -13.66
C GLN A 50 -31.30 -41.04 -14.60
N ARG A 51 -32.23 -40.27 -15.21
CA ARG A 51 -31.86 -39.11 -16.00
C ARG A 51 -31.12 -38.06 -15.18
N ASP A 52 -31.62 -37.74 -13.98
CA ASP A 52 -31.01 -36.74 -13.10
C ASP A 52 -29.60 -37.18 -12.67
N LEU A 53 -29.39 -38.47 -12.37
CA LEU A 53 -28.05 -39.02 -12.09
C LEU A 53 -27.14 -38.93 -13.32
N ALA A 54 -27.65 -39.17 -14.52
CA ALA A 54 -26.87 -39.04 -15.75
C ALA A 54 -26.49 -37.59 -16.06
N GLU A 55 -27.37 -36.63 -15.68
CA GLU A 55 -27.09 -35.21 -15.79
C GLU A 55 -25.95 -34.77 -14.89
N VAL A 56 -25.97 -35.19 -13.61
CA VAL A 56 -24.85 -34.97 -12.68
C VAL A 56 -23.54 -35.58 -13.20
N ALA A 57 -23.58 -36.80 -13.74
CA ALA A 57 -22.39 -37.44 -14.32
C ALA A 57 -21.86 -36.69 -15.56
N LEU A 58 -22.72 -36.02 -16.31
CA LEU A 58 -22.30 -35.13 -17.41
C LEU A 58 -21.61 -33.87 -16.87
N GLU A 59 -22.15 -33.25 -15.82
CA GLU A 59 -21.54 -32.09 -15.17
C GLU A 59 -20.16 -32.39 -14.59
N GLU A 60 -20.00 -33.56 -13.94
CA GLU A 60 -18.71 -34.04 -13.44
C GLU A 60 -17.69 -34.20 -14.57
N ALA A 61 -18.10 -34.85 -15.69
CA ALA A 61 -17.20 -35.02 -16.84
C ALA A 61 -16.83 -33.71 -17.54
N GLN A 62 -17.72 -32.70 -17.48
CA GLN A 62 -17.44 -31.35 -17.98
C GLN A 62 -16.41 -30.63 -17.10
N ALA A 63 -16.57 -30.71 -15.79
CA ALA A 63 -15.65 -30.12 -14.82
C ALA A 63 -14.24 -30.75 -14.97
N ASP A 64 -14.16 -32.07 -15.03
CA ASP A 64 -12.91 -32.80 -15.25
C ASP A 64 -12.17 -32.37 -16.52
N LEU A 65 -12.92 -32.09 -17.59
CA LEU A 65 -12.33 -31.61 -18.84
C LEU A 65 -11.86 -30.14 -18.71
N GLN A 66 -12.62 -29.30 -18.02
CA GLN A 66 -12.24 -27.91 -17.76
C GLN A 66 -10.94 -27.82 -16.96
N ASP A 67 -10.74 -28.69 -15.97
CA ASP A 67 -9.53 -28.77 -15.16
C ASP A 67 -8.26 -29.13 -15.96
N ARG A 68 -8.42 -29.66 -17.19
CA ARG A 68 -7.29 -29.88 -18.12
C ARG A 68 -6.84 -28.59 -18.81
N HIS A 69 -7.58 -27.49 -18.66
CA HIS A 69 -7.27 -26.20 -19.26
C HIS A 69 -6.96 -25.18 -18.15
N ILE A 70 -5.68 -25.01 -17.85
CA ILE A 70 -5.23 -24.05 -16.87
C ILE A 70 -5.27 -22.65 -17.50
N VAL A 71 -6.18 -21.83 -17.05
CA VAL A 71 -6.38 -20.47 -17.54
C VAL A 71 -5.87 -19.44 -16.52
N ALA A 72 -5.59 -18.22 -16.94
CA ALA A 72 -5.25 -17.13 -16.05
C ALA A 72 -6.52 -16.67 -15.30
N PRO A 73 -6.50 -16.57 -13.96
CA PRO A 73 -7.66 -16.11 -13.18
C PRO A 73 -7.92 -14.61 -13.29
N PHE A 74 -6.94 -13.84 -13.76
CA PHE A 74 -7.02 -12.39 -13.97
C PHE A 74 -6.02 -11.96 -15.06
N ASP A 75 -6.17 -10.73 -15.55
CA ASP A 75 -5.26 -10.12 -16.51
C ASP A 75 -3.95 -9.73 -15.84
N GLY A 76 -2.82 -10.13 -16.42
CA GLY A 76 -1.51 -9.89 -15.83
C GLY A 76 -0.35 -10.32 -16.73
N VAL A 77 0.84 -10.22 -16.20
CA VAL A 77 2.06 -10.61 -16.86
C VAL A 77 2.55 -11.95 -16.30
N VAL A 78 2.79 -12.88 -17.21
CA VAL A 78 3.27 -14.22 -16.89
C VAL A 78 4.78 -14.17 -16.66
N GLY A 79 5.25 -14.87 -15.62
CA GLY A 79 6.67 -15.10 -15.36
C GLY A 79 7.28 -16.14 -16.31
N ILE A 80 8.54 -16.43 -16.10
CA ILE A 80 9.24 -17.51 -16.80
C ILE A 80 8.71 -18.85 -16.28
N THR A 81 8.52 -19.80 -17.17
CA THR A 81 8.14 -21.17 -16.82
C THR A 81 9.33 -22.11 -17.02
N ASP A 82 9.46 -23.05 -16.08
CA ASP A 82 10.43 -24.16 -16.20
C ASP A 82 9.76 -25.46 -16.70
N VAL A 83 8.45 -25.40 -17.01
CA VAL A 83 7.68 -26.54 -17.51
C VAL A 83 7.68 -26.53 -19.04
N GLU A 84 8.08 -27.67 -19.64
CA GLU A 84 8.12 -27.83 -21.08
C GLU A 84 6.99 -28.73 -21.59
N VAL A 85 6.76 -28.67 -22.91
CA VAL A 85 5.76 -29.54 -23.56
C VAL A 85 6.22 -30.98 -23.51
N GLY A 86 5.41 -31.83 -22.88
CA GLY A 86 5.72 -33.26 -22.67
C GLY A 86 6.05 -33.59 -21.22
N ASP A 87 6.24 -32.61 -20.39
CA ASP A 87 6.49 -32.82 -18.96
C ASP A 87 5.30 -33.44 -18.25
N ARG A 88 5.60 -34.24 -17.25
CA ARG A 88 4.59 -34.74 -16.31
C ARG A 88 4.53 -33.82 -15.11
N ILE A 89 3.40 -33.15 -14.96
CA ILE A 89 3.13 -32.25 -13.82
C ILE A 89 2.11 -32.86 -12.86
N ASN A 90 2.12 -32.37 -11.62
CA ASN A 90 1.15 -32.71 -10.56
C ASN A 90 0.62 -31.41 -9.91
N GLU A 91 -0.23 -31.55 -8.90
CA GLU A 91 -0.87 -30.42 -8.20
C GLU A 91 0.11 -29.49 -7.47
N GLN A 92 1.32 -29.98 -7.12
CA GLN A 92 2.36 -29.17 -6.47
C GLN A 92 3.30 -28.48 -7.48
N THR A 93 3.18 -28.82 -8.77
CA THR A 93 4.06 -28.24 -9.80
C THR A 93 3.69 -26.79 -10.05
N VAL A 94 4.62 -25.89 -9.76
CA VAL A 94 4.48 -24.46 -10.12
C VAL A 94 4.76 -24.32 -11.61
N ILE A 95 3.77 -23.93 -12.38
CA ILE A 95 3.89 -23.75 -13.82
C ILE A 95 4.54 -22.41 -14.15
N THR A 96 4.02 -21.34 -13.55
CA THR A 96 4.51 -19.98 -13.73
C THR A 96 3.91 -19.07 -12.65
N THR A 97 4.43 -17.87 -12.54
CA THR A 97 3.81 -16.79 -11.75
C THR A 97 2.95 -15.90 -12.64
N LEU A 98 1.89 -15.35 -12.09
CA LEU A 98 1.04 -14.36 -12.77
C LEU A 98 0.90 -13.14 -11.88
N ASP A 99 1.37 -12.00 -12.36
CA ASP A 99 1.38 -10.75 -11.60
C ASP A 99 0.55 -9.68 -12.30
N ASN A 100 -0.39 -9.08 -11.58
CA ASN A 100 -0.96 -7.82 -11.99
C ASN A 100 -0.04 -6.69 -11.53
N ARG A 101 0.70 -6.12 -12.48
CA ARG A 101 1.72 -5.10 -12.21
C ARG A 101 1.25 -3.67 -12.46
N SER A 102 0.00 -3.47 -12.82
CA SER A 102 -0.56 -2.13 -13.07
C SER A 102 -0.54 -1.24 -11.84
N LYS A 103 -0.65 -1.85 -10.66
CA LYS A 103 -0.56 -1.20 -9.36
C LYS A 103 0.27 -2.06 -8.43
N LEU A 104 1.19 -1.43 -7.70
CA LEU A 104 2.05 -2.13 -6.76
C LEU A 104 1.81 -1.64 -5.34
N PHE A 105 1.81 -2.56 -4.40
CA PHE A 105 1.79 -2.24 -2.99
C PHE A 105 3.21 -2.14 -2.43
N ILE A 106 3.52 -0.99 -1.87
CA ILE A 106 4.78 -0.74 -1.16
C ILE A 106 4.51 -0.91 0.33
N ASN A 107 5.01 -2.00 0.89
CA ASN A 107 4.90 -2.27 2.33
C ASN A 107 6.10 -1.65 3.05
N PHE A 108 5.85 -0.87 4.09
CA PHE A 108 6.91 -0.26 4.90
C PHE A 108 6.53 -0.21 6.37
N ARG A 109 7.54 0.06 7.20
CA ARG A 109 7.36 0.32 8.63
C ARG A 109 7.66 1.77 8.91
N ALA A 110 6.78 2.42 9.64
CA ALA A 110 6.95 3.81 10.05
C ALA A 110 7.03 3.89 11.59
N PRO A 111 7.82 4.80 12.15
CA PRO A 111 7.81 5.03 13.59
C PRO A 111 6.45 5.54 14.06
N GLU A 112 6.09 5.28 15.32
CA GLU A 112 4.83 5.71 15.94
C GLU A 112 4.56 7.21 15.76
N ALA A 113 5.60 8.04 15.84
CA ALA A 113 5.50 9.47 15.63
C ALA A 113 4.99 9.89 14.24
N ALA A 114 5.07 9.00 13.25
CA ALA A 114 4.56 9.24 11.89
C ALA A 114 3.07 8.99 11.74
N LEU A 115 2.40 8.43 12.76
CA LEU A 115 0.97 8.08 12.70
C LEU A 115 0.08 9.27 12.28
N PRO A 116 0.22 10.49 12.83
CA PRO A 116 -0.60 11.62 12.40
C PRO A 116 -0.43 11.96 10.91
N VAL A 117 0.80 11.85 10.39
CA VAL A 117 1.09 12.10 8.97
C VAL A 117 0.45 11.03 8.10
N LEU A 118 0.57 9.75 8.46
CA LEU A 118 0.01 8.64 7.70
C LEU A 118 -1.52 8.66 7.63
N LEU A 119 -2.18 9.20 8.68
CA LEU A 119 -3.64 9.32 8.72
C LEU A 119 -4.17 10.56 8.00
N ASN A 120 -3.41 11.65 7.96
CA ASN A 120 -3.85 12.94 7.43
C ASN A 120 -3.28 13.26 6.04
N ALA A 121 -2.13 12.68 5.68
CA ALA A 121 -1.52 12.89 4.36
C ALA A 121 -1.86 11.71 3.43
N PRO A 122 -2.58 11.96 2.33
CA PRO A 122 -2.97 10.88 1.42
C PRO A 122 -1.79 10.31 0.63
N ASN A 123 -0.67 11.02 0.54
CA ASN A 123 0.45 10.67 -0.33
C ASN A 123 1.78 10.62 0.41
N VAL A 124 2.63 9.70 -0.03
CA VAL A 124 4.04 9.60 0.38
C VAL A 124 4.94 9.69 -0.86
N THR A 125 6.15 10.17 -0.64
CA THR A 125 7.17 10.20 -1.69
C THR A 125 8.05 8.96 -1.58
N LEU A 126 8.18 8.25 -2.68
CA LEU A 126 9.00 7.06 -2.83
C LEU A 126 10.24 7.38 -3.67
N GLU A 127 11.37 6.87 -3.28
CA GLU A 127 12.64 6.94 -3.98
C GLU A 127 13.09 5.50 -4.30
N PRO A 128 13.06 5.08 -5.58
CA PRO A 128 13.51 3.75 -5.97
C PRO A 128 14.98 3.56 -5.61
N TRP A 129 15.34 2.41 -5.04
CA TRP A 129 16.73 2.13 -4.67
C TRP A 129 17.69 2.12 -5.87
N SER A 130 17.16 1.74 -7.04
CA SER A 130 17.91 1.70 -8.31
C SER A 130 18.15 3.06 -8.95
N ASP A 131 17.34 4.08 -8.61
CA ASP A 131 17.43 5.43 -9.18
C ASP A 131 16.98 6.45 -8.12
N ARG A 132 17.95 6.99 -7.39
CA ARG A 132 17.70 7.89 -6.25
C ARG A 132 17.31 9.31 -6.64
N GLU A 133 17.50 9.69 -7.89
CA GLU A 133 17.10 11.01 -8.40
C GLU A 133 15.61 11.02 -8.77
N LYS A 134 15.02 9.83 -8.94
CA LYS A 134 13.62 9.68 -9.31
C LYS A 134 12.74 9.67 -8.07
N LEU A 135 11.89 10.69 -7.96
CA LEU A 135 10.85 10.74 -6.93
C LEU A 135 9.50 10.31 -7.52
N VAL A 136 8.86 9.37 -6.86
CA VAL A 136 7.57 8.82 -7.28
C VAL A 136 6.56 9.02 -6.13
N ARG A 137 5.34 9.41 -6.46
CA ARG A 137 4.26 9.55 -5.47
C ARG A 137 3.47 8.26 -5.38
N ALA A 138 3.11 7.89 -4.16
CA ALA A 138 2.20 6.79 -3.88
C ALA A 138 1.18 7.21 -2.84
N GLU A 139 -0.02 6.66 -2.93
CA GLU A 139 -1.11 6.94 -2.00
C GLU A 139 -1.08 5.97 -0.83
N ILE A 140 -1.31 6.45 0.40
CA ILE A 140 -1.45 5.58 1.57
C ILE A 140 -2.75 4.80 1.43
N ALA A 141 -2.63 3.49 1.20
CA ALA A 141 -3.77 2.60 1.04
C ALA A 141 -4.26 2.03 2.37
N GLN A 142 -3.33 1.69 3.26
CA GLN A 142 -3.65 1.07 4.55
C GLN A 142 -2.59 1.40 5.59
N VAL A 143 -3.06 1.60 6.83
CA VAL A 143 -2.22 1.73 8.02
C VAL A 143 -2.71 0.69 9.02
N ASP A 144 -1.78 -0.07 9.62
CA ASP A 144 -2.13 -1.08 10.60
C ASP A 144 -2.74 -0.42 11.85
N SER A 145 -3.70 -1.10 12.48
CA SER A 145 -4.34 -0.62 13.71
C SER A 145 -3.49 -0.82 14.96
N ARG A 146 -2.39 -1.57 14.86
CA ARG A 146 -1.53 -1.91 15.99
C ARG A 146 -0.10 -1.45 15.77
N ILE A 147 0.48 -0.89 16.84
CA ILE A 147 1.90 -0.59 16.92
C ILE A 147 2.63 -1.82 17.44
N ASN A 148 3.73 -2.15 16.83
CA ASN A 148 4.62 -3.21 17.33
C ASN A 148 5.34 -2.68 18.58
N GLU A 149 5.10 -3.32 19.74
CA GLU A 149 5.64 -2.89 21.02
C GLU A 149 7.17 -3.00 21.12
N ALA A 150 7.77 -3.94 20.36
CA ALA A 150 9.21 -4.21 20.43
C ALA A 150 10.06 -3.12 19.77
N ASP A 151 9.60 -2.57 18.65
CA ASP A 151 10.36 -1.59 17.85
C ASP A 151 9.65 -0.24 17.67
N ARG A 152 8.47 -0.06 18.32
CA ARG A 152 7.64 1.14 18.23
C ARG A 152 7.35 1.58 16.80
N THR A 153 7.11 0.62 15.93
CA THR A 153 6.74 0.86 14.52
C THR A 153 5.33 0.36 14.24
N LEU A 154 4.72 0.96 13.22
CA LEU A 154 3.48 0.48 12.63
C LEU A 154 3.71 0.13 11.16
N ARG A 155 2.99 -0.87 10.69
CA ARG A 155 3.04 -1.24 9.28
C ARG A 155 2.09 -0.35 8.49
N ALA A 156 2.57 0.12 7.36
CA ALA A 156 1.76 0.85 6.40
C ALA A 156 1.98 0.30 5.00
N ARG A 157 1.02 0.57 4.14
CA ARG A 157 1.02 0.15 2.75
C ARG A 157 0.62 1.32 1.89
N ALA A 158 1.48 1.67 0.94
CA ALA A 158 1.17 2.64 -0.09
C ALA A 158 0.87 1.95 -1.42
N LEU A 159 -0.03 2.51 -2.19
CA LEU A 159 -0.41 2.09 -3.54
C LEU A 159 0.33 2.96 -4.55
N LEU A 160 1.18 2.34 -5.34
CA LEU A 160 1.93 2.96 -6.43
C LEU A 160 1.26 2.64 -7.76
N ASP A 161 0.90 3.65 -8.53
CA ASP A 161 0.51 3.48 -9.92
C ASP A 161 1.73 3.10 -10.76
N ASN A 162 1.65 1.96 -11.43
CA ASN A 162 2.70 1.41 -12.28
C ASN A 162 2.18 1.10 -13.69
N SER A 163 1.22 1.88 -14.17
CA SER A 163 0.62 1.71 -15.51
C SER A 163 1.64 1.71 -16.65
N SER A 164 2.78 2.38 -16.45
CA SER A 164 3.92 2.38 -17.38
C SER A 164 4.85 1.17 -17.26
N ASP A 165 4.56 0.21 -16.37
CA ASP A 165 5.31 -1.04 -16.12
C ASP A 165 6.81 -0.82 -15.82
N GLN A 166 7.16 0.30 -15.16
CA GLN A 166 8.56 0.64 -14.84
C GLN A 166 9.10 -0.12 -13.64
N PHE A 167 8.24 -0.50 -12.72
CA PHE A 167 8.62 -1.16 -11.47
C PHE A 167 8.20 -2.62 -11.48
N ARG A 168 8.97 -3.46 -10.78
CA ARG A 168 8.72 -4.89 -10.65
C ARG A 168 8.42 -5.27 -9.21
N PRO A 169 7.56 -6.25 -8.96
CA PRO A 169 7.46 -6.87 -7.64
C PRO A 169 8.84 -7.25 -7.11
N GLY A 170 9.08 -7.01 -5.82
CA GLY A 170 10.38 -7.26 -5.17
C GLY A 170 11.38 -6.09 -5.23
N MET A 171 11.10 -5.00 -5.96
CA MET A 171 11.94 -3.80 -5.92
C MET A 171 11.82 -3.10 -4.57
N SER A 172 12.95 -2.51 -4.12
CA SER A 172 13.02 -1.75 -2.87
C SER A 172 12.89 -0.25 -3.11
N PHE A 173 12.20 0.41 -2.19
CA PHE A 173 12.01 1.85 -2.18
C PHE A 173 12.38 2.43 -0.82
N ARG A 174 12.92 3.64 -0.81
CA ARG A 174 12.95 4.48 0.38
C ARG A 174 11.65 5.26 0.44
N VAL A 175 10.99 5.25 1.59
CA VAL A 175 9.77 6.03 1.84
C VAL A 175 10.16 7.27 2.62
N ASN A 176 9.89 8.44 2.05
CA ASN A 176 10.15 9.72 2.68
C ASN A 176 8.84 10.26 3.26
N LEU A 177 8.81 10.41 4.59
CA LEU A 177 7.72 10.99 5.35
C LEU A 177 8.19 12.33 5.90
N SER A 178 7.47 13.40 5.63
CA SER A 178 7.71 14.72 6.21
C SER A 178 6.73 14.93 7.36
N ILE A 179 7.25 15.08 8.56
CA ILE A 179 6.46 15.38 9.75
C ILE A 179 6.63 16.88 10.01
N GLU A 180 5.53 17.63 9.99
CA GLU A 180 5.56 19.01 10.48
C GLU A 180 5.72 18.96 11.98
N GLY A 181 6.80 19.51 12.45
CA GLY A 181 7.06 19.72 13.89
C GLY A 181 6.49 21.02 14.39
N ASP A 182 6.70 21.28 15.68
CA ASP A 182 6.40 22.59 16.27
C ASP A 182 7.22 23.69 15.57
N ARG A 183 6.64 24.88 15.46
CA ARG A 183 7.33 26.05 14.93
C ARG A 183 8.16 26.68 16.02
N PHE A 184 9.43 26.91 15.75
CA PHE A 184 10.36 27.56 16.64
C PHE A 184 10.94 28.81 15.96
N ALA A 185 11.26 29.81 16.78
CA ALA A 185 12.00 30.98 16.29
C ALA A 185 13.43 30.54 16.00
N ALA A 186 13.92 30.84 14.78
CA ALA A 186 15.29 30.59 14.36
C ALA A 186 16.13 31.84 14.59
N ILE A 187 17.05 31.81 15.55
CA ILE A 187 17.88 32.95 15.91
C ILE A 187 19.36 32.66 15.63
N PRO A 188 20.16 33.67 15.30
CA PRO A 188 21.62 33.54 15.24
C PRO A 188 22.19 33.10 16.59
N GLU A 189 23.21 32.22 16.59
CA GLU A 189 23.84 31.76 17.84
C GLU A 189 24.44 32.92 18.66
N ALA A 190 24.91 33.96 17.99
CA ALA A 190 25.45 35.16 18.64
C ALA A 190 24.44 35.95 19.47
N ALA A 191 23.15 35.82 19.20
CA ALA A 191 22.10 36.51 19.93
C ALA A 191 21.67 35.79 21.21
N LEU A 192 22.03 34.51 21.41
CA LEU A 192 21.67 33.72 22.57
C LEU A 192 22.64 33.99 23.73
N LEU A 193 22.08 34.36 24.89
CA LEU A 193 22.80 34.59 26.11
C LEU A 193 22.38 33.61 27.21
N TRP A 194 23.29 33.37 28.14
CA TRP A 194 23.01 32.55 29.31
C TRP A 194 23.08 33.37 30.58
N GLY A 195 22.04 33.31 31.37
CA GLY A 195 21.93 33.98 32.65
C GLY A 195 21.71 33.00 33.82
N ALA A 196 21.50 33.51 35.00
CA ALA A 196 21.26 32.71 36.20
C ALA A 196 19.99 31.86 36.13
N THR A 197 18.99 32.33 35.35
CA THR A 197 17.68 31.69 35.19
C THR A 197 17.55 30.84 33.91
N GLY A 198 18.59 30.79 33.07
CA GLY A 198 18.57 30.06 31.82
C GLY A 198 18.97 30.89 30.60
N ALA A 199 18.60 30.42 29.42
CA ALA A 199 18.87 31.10 28.17
C ALA A 199 17.89 32.28 27.97
N TYR A 200 18.40 33.37 27.40
CA TYR A 200 17.61 34.53 27.06
C TYR A 200 18.14 35.26 25.83
N ILE A 201 17.31 36.11 25.26
CA ILE A 201 17.64 36.99 24.14
C ILE A 201 17.22 38.40 24.43
N TRP A 202 17.66 39.33 23.59
CA TRP A 202 17.21 40.70 23.59
C TRP A 202 16.41 41.02 22.35
N LEU A 203 15.19 41.55 22.53
CA LEU A 203 14.36 42.14 21.49
C LEU A 203 14.40 43.68 21.59
N ALA A 204 14.29 44.35 20.45
CA ALA A 204 14.11 45.76 20.39
C ALA A 204 12.59 46.07 20.32
N GLU A 205 12.02 46.62 21.38
CA GLU A 205 10.62 47.02 21.48
C GLU A 205 10.55 48.51 21.83
N ASP A 206 9.90 49.31 21.01
CA ASP A 206 9.76 50.78 21.18
C ASP A 206 11.09 51.51 21.44
N GLY A 207 12.18 51.12 20.77
CA GLY A 207 13.49 51.74 20.96
C GLY A 207 14.22 51.34 22.25
N LYS A 208 13.73 50.34 22.98
CA LYS A 208 14.31 49.84 24.22
C LYS A 208 14.62 48.35 24.12
N ALA A 209 15.62 47.93 24.89
CA ALA A 209 15.98 46.52 24.99
C ALA A 209 15.02 45.77 25.96
N LYS A 210 14.29 44.79 25.45
CA LYS A 210 13.44 43.88 26.20
C LYS A 210 14.12 42.52 26.33
N ARG A 211 14.29 42.03 27.55
CA ARG A 211 14.79 40.69 27.79
C ARG A 211 13.65 39.67 27.65
N VAL A 212 13.88 38.63 26.86
CA VAL A 212 12.97 37.50 26.71
C VAL A 212 13.70 36.22 27.08
N ASP A 213 13.18 35.51 28.09
CA ASP A 213 13.73 34.19 28.44
C ASP A 213 13.24 33.14 27.43
N VAL A 214 14.13 32.29 27.00
CA VAL A 214 13.86 31.31 25.90
C VAL A 214 14.28 29.90 26.30
N SER A 215 13.62 28.92 25.71
CA SER A 215 14.00 27.51 25.79
C SER A 215 14.67 27.08 24.48
N VAL A 216 15.85 26.51 24.58
CA VAL A 216 16.61 26.01 23.41
C VAL A 216 16.12 24.61 23.05
N HIS A 217 15.68 24.42 21.83
CA HIS A 217 15.22 23.12 21.31
C HIS A 217 16.26 22.41 20.45
N GLN A 218 16.89 23.14 19.54
CA GLN A 218 17.86 22.54 18.62
C GLN A 218 18.95 23.56 18.22
N ARG A 219 20.17 23.07 18.03
CA ARG A 219 21.27 23.85 17.44
C ARG A 219 21.54 23.38 16.01
N LEU A 220 21.53 24.30 15.10
CA LEU A 220 21.87 24.14 13.70
C LEU A 220 23.18 24.89 13.41
N ARG A 221 23.75 24.76 12.21
CA ARG A 221 24.95 25.51 11.84
C ARG A 221 24.67 27.01 11.85
N GLY A 222 25.18 27.72 12.87
CA GLY A 222 25.07 29.18 13.02
C GLY A 222 23.69 29.68 13.47
N THR A 223 22.71 28.78 13.69
CA THR A 223 21.33 29.12 14.08
C THR A 223 20.86 28.22 15.22
N ILE A 224 20.07 28.77 16.12
CA ILE A 224 19.48 28.03 17.23
C ILE A 224 17.95 28.15 17.13
N LEU A 225 17.26 27.05 17.29
CA LEU A 225 15.79 27.02 17.39
C LEU A 225 15.39 27.18 18.84
N VAL A 226 14.60 28.21 19.11
CA VAL A 226 14.15 28.57 20.45
C VAL A 226 12.65 28.77 20.50
N SER A 227 12.05 28.53 21.66
CA SER A 227 10.69 28.95 22.01
C SER A 227 10.71 29.95 23.16
N GLY A 228 9.79 30.89 23.15
CA GLY A 228 9.64 31.92 24.14
C GLY A 228 8.55 32.89 23.72
N ASP A 229 8.47 34.02 24.40
CA ASP A 229 7.56 35.13 24.05
C ASP A 229 8.16 35.93 22.87
N ILE A 230 8.10 35.30 21.66
CA ILE A 230 8.68 35.79 20.42
C ILE A 230 7.63 35.68 19.32
N GLU A 231 7.38 36.75 18.62
CA GLU A 231 6.44 36.79 17.49
C GLU A 231 7.18 37.00 16.16
N GLU A 232 6.54 36.61 15.05
CA GLU A 232 7.06 36.86 13.72
C GLU A 232 7.05 38.34 13.40
N GLY A 233 8.22 38.90 13.16
CA GLY A 233 8.40 40.36 12.94
C GLY A 233 9.13 41.07 14.06
N ASP A 234 9.35 40.40 15.21
CA ASP A 234 10.13 40.96 16.29
C ASP A 234 11.56 41.27 15.86
N THR A 235 12.09 42.40 16.29
CA THR A 235 13.46 42.82 16.02
C THR A 235 14.40 42.23 17.05
N LEU A 236 15.18 41.21 16.66
CA LEU A 236 16.17 40.55 17.50
C LEU A 236 17.48 41.37 17.51
N ILE A 237 18.06 41.62 18.68
CA ILE A 237 19.36 42.24 18.81
C ILE A 237 20.43 41.14 18.77
N SER A 238 21.31 41.18 17.77
CA SER A 238 22.37 40.17 17.57
C SER A 238 23.78 40.64 17.97
N GLU A 239 24.00 41.95 18.03
CA GLU A 239 25.30 42.53 18.38
C GLU A 239 25.20 43.46 19.60
N GLY A 240 26.30 43.56 20.38
CA GLY A 240 26.34 44.40 21.59
C GLY A 240 25.53 43.83 22.79
N VAL A 241 24.97 42.64 22.67
CA VAL A 241 24.04 42.00 23.59
C VAL A 241 24.55 41.84 25.03
N GLN A 242 25.88 41.74 25.26
CA GLN A 242 26.46 41.51 26.58
C GLN A 242 26.43 42.70 27.53
N ARG A 243 26.14 43.91 27.02
CA ARG A 243 26.17 45.15 27.80
C ARG A 243 24.76 45.71 28.02
N LEU A 244 23.75 45.09 27.48
CA LEU A 244 22.36 45.57 27.56
C LEU A 244 21.76 45.30 28.93
N ARG A 245 20.85 46.21 29.32
CA ARG A 245 20.00 46.08 30.48
C ARG A 245 18.53 46.23 30.06
N THR A 246 17.65 45.59 30.79
CA THR A 246 16.20 45.70 30.51
C THR A 246 15.74 47.15 30.55
N GLY A 247 15.04 47.62 29.51
CA GLY A 247 14.54 48.98 29.39
C GLY A 247 15.59 50.02 28.93
N GLN A 248 16.82 49.60 28.58
CA GLN A 248 17.85 50.50 28.07
C GLN A 248 17.47 51.01 26.67
N GLU A 249 17.57 52.34 26.49
CA GLU A 249 17.37 52.95 25.16
C GLU A 249 18.48 52.50 24.21
N ILE A 250 18.08 52.09 23.00
CA ILE A 250 18.96 51.56 21.99
C ILE A 250 18.67 52.22 20.64
N THR A 251 19.71 52.34 19.83
CA THR A 251 19.57 52.67 18.43
C THR A 251 19.89 51.42 17.65
N THR A 252 18.97 50.93 16.81
CA THR A 252 19.13 49.71 16.00
C THR A 252 19.46 50.07 14.55
N GLU A 253 20.48 49.44 13.99
CA GLU A 253 20.69 49.31 12.58
C GLU A 253 20.24 47.91 12.15
N LEU A 254 19.41 47.85 11.11
CA LEU A 254 19.00 46.56 10.55
C LEU A 254 20.20 45.93 9.82
N ALA A 255 20.78 44.92 10.44
CA ALA A 255 21.69 44.04 9.73
C ALA A 255 20.88 43.27 8.68
N GLY A 256 21.30 43.29 7.43
CA GLY A 256 20.61 42.59 6.35
C GLY A 256 20.41 41.12 6.75
N GLY A 257 19.18 40.67 6.72
CA GLY A 257 18.81 39.29 7.06
C GLY A 257 19.58 38.27 6.21
N PRO A 258 19.77 37.05 6.68
CA PRO A 258 20.38 36.01 5.87
C PRO A 258 19.59 35.82 4.58
N GLN A 259 20.24 36.01 3.43
CA GLN A 259 19.70 35.65 2.15
C GLN A 259 19.56 34.14 2.15
N GLY A 260 18.33 33.63 2.12
CA GLY A 260 18.04 32.23 2.02
C GLY A 260 18.58 31.68 0.69
N GLU A 261 19.45 30.71 0.77
CA GLU A 261 19.76 29.76 -0.30
C GLU A 261 19.00 28.43 -0.05
#